data_1e16aabe7108f387b05bd38100b8f7da
#
_entry.id   1e16aabe7108f387b05bd38100b8f7da
#
_cell.length_a   1.000
_cell.length_b   1.000
_cell.length_c   1.000
_cell.angle_alpha   90.00
_cell.angle_beta   90.00
_cell.angle_gamma   90.00
#
_symmetry.space_group_name_H-M   'P 1'
#
loop_
_entity.id
_entity.type
_entity.pdbx_description
1 polymer ?
#
loop_
_entity_poly.entity_id
_entity_poly.type
_entity_poly.pdbx_seq_one_letter_code
_entity_poly.pdbx_strand_id
1 'polypeptide(L)'
;MTERASEALKASDVIIGYTVYVDLVKDAFPDKEFLTTPMKRETERCEMAFEEALKGKTVSMVCSGDAGVYGMAGLMYEVGVRYPGVELEIIPGVTAALAGAAVLGAPLIHDFCLISLSDLLTPWEKIEARLLGASQADFVICLYNPSSRKRHDYLQKACDLMMRYKSPDTVCGTVSMIGREGEQGRVMTLKELRDTQVDMFTTVFVGNSQTKEIGGKMVTPRGYRNV
;
A
#
# COMPACT_ATOMS: atom_id res chain seq x y z
N MET A 1 4.85 12.59 2.23
CA MET A 1 6.20 12.38 1.66
C MET A 1 7.21 12.48 2.80
N THR A 2 8.27 11.67 2.83
CA THR A 2 9.38 11.84 3.78
C THR A 2 10.27 13.00 3.34
N GLU A 3 11.03 13.60 4.28
CA GLU A 3 11.98 14.66 3.97
C GLU A 3 13.03 14.20 2.94
N ARG A 4 13.63 13.01 3.18
CA ARG A 4 14.58 12.39 2.24
C ARG A 4 13.99 12.19 0.83
N ALA A 5 12.72 11.79 0.70
CA ALA A 5 12.07 11.67 -0.60
C ALA A 5 11.89 13.06 -1.27
N SER A 6 11.54 14.09 -0.50
CA SER A 6 11.46 15.45 -1.02
C SER A 6 12.83 15.99 -1.50
N GLU A 7 13.89 15.71 -0.74
CA GLU A 7 15.26 16.09 -1.12
C GLU A 7 15.72 15.37 -2.39
N ALA A 8 15.46 14.06 -2.49
CA ALA A 8 15.79 13.28 -3.69
C ALA A 8 15.07 13.83 -4.93
N LEU A 9 13.77 14.15 -4.83
CA LEU A 9 13.02 14.75 -5.93
C LEU A 9 13.53 16.14 -6.32
N LYS A 10 13.93 16.96 -5.34
CA LYS A 10 14.56 18.26 -5.60
C LYS A 10 15.90 18.12 -6.32
N ALA A 11 16.69 17.11 -5.98
CA ALA A 11 18.00 16.86 -6.60
C ALA A 11 17.92 16.22 -7.98
N SER A 12 16.77 15.68 -8.38
CA SER A 12 16.61 14.99 -9.67
C SER A 12 16.52 15.96 -10.83
N ASP A 13 17.05 15.56 -11.99
CA ASP A 13 16.82 16.21 -13.27
C ASP A 13 15.47 15.76 -13.88
N VAL A 14 15.15 14.47 -13.70
CA VAL A 14 13.96 13.84 -14.27
C VAL A 14 13.20 13.07 -13.20
N ILE A 15 11.88 13.23 -13.17
CA ILE A 15 10.97 12.48 -12.31
C ILE A 15 10.08 11.61 -13.19
N ILE A 16 10.13 10.30 -12.96
CA ILE A 16 9.41 9.29 -13.75
C ILE A 16 8.38 8.59 -12.88
N GLY A 17 7.20 8.29 -13.44
CA GLY A 17 6.19 7.57 -12.69
C GLY A 17 4.97 7.16 -13.50
N TYR A 18 4.07 6.43 -12.83
CA TYR A 18 2.71 6.27 -13.33
C TYR A 18 2.02 7.65 -13.35
N THR A 19 1.30 7.96 -14.43
CA THR A 19 0.71 9.29 -14.66
C THR A 19 -0.01 9.86 -13.42
N VAL A 20 -0.88 9.05 -12.78
CA VAL A 20 -1.62 9.48 -11.58
C VAL A 20 -0.70 9.81 -10.40
N TYR A 21 0.45 9.16 -10.27
CA TYR A 21 1.40 9.42 -9.17
C TYR A 21 2.27 10.65 -9.46
N VAL A 22 2.64 10.86 -10.72
CA VAL A 22 3.32 12.08 -11.15
C VAL A 22 2.42 13.29 -10.92
N ASP A 23 1.12 13.20 -11.25
CA ASP A 23 0.16 14.27 -11.00
C ASP A 23 0.05 14.71 -9.53
N LEU A 24 0.37 13.82 -8.58
CA LEU A 24 0.37 14.15 -7.15
C LEU A 24 1.60 14.95 -6.69
N VAL A 25 2.66 14.98 -7.49
CA VAL A 25 3.92 15.62 -7.08
C VAL A 25 4.36 16.75 -7.99
N LYS A 26 3.89 16.81 -9.24
CA LYS A 26 4.36 17.78 -10.26
C LYS A 26 4.24 19.24 -9.83
N ASP A 27 3.18 19.60 -9.12
CA ASP A 27 2.95 20.98 -8.68
C ASP A 27 3.94 21.41 -7.58
N ALA A 28 4.50 20.45 -6.83
CA ALA A 28 5.52 20.71 -5.81
C ALA A 28 6.94 20.81 -6.40
N PHE A 29 7.14 20.38 -7.65
CA PHE A 29 8.44 20.37 -8.33
C PHE A 29 8.33 20.90 -9.77
N PRO A 30 7.82 22.14 -9.98
CA PRO A 30 7.46 22.65 -11.30
C PRO A 30 8.63 22.79 -12.29
N ASP A 31 9.86 22.86 -11.79
CA ASP A 31 11.08 23.02 -12.59
C ASP A 31 11.70 21.70 -13.07
N LYS A 32 11.04 20.56 -12.80
CA LYS A 32 11.54 19.24 -13.17
C LYS A 32 10.96 18.73 -14.49
N GLU A 33 11.75 17.95 -15.19
CA GLU A 33 11.26 17.17 -16.34
C GLU A 33 10.44 15.98 -15.82
N PHE A 34 9.24 15.77 -16.39
CA PHE A 34 8.37 14.64 -16.00
C PHE A 34 8.16 13.69 -17.17
N LEU A 35 8.43 12.40 -16.93
CA LEU A 35 8.12 11.33 -17.86
C LEU A 35 7.09 10.38 -17.24
N THR A 36 6.11 9.99 -18.02
CA THR A 36 5.02 9.14 -17.52
C THR A 36 4.75 7.96 -18.45
N THR A 37 4.31 6.87 -17.86
CA THR A 37 3.74 5.75 -18.61
C THR A 37 2.38 5.37 -18.03
N PRO A 38 1.46 4.82 -18.83
CA PRO A 38 0.17 4.33 -18.33
C PRO A 38 0.34 3.09 -17.45
N MET A 39 -0.76 2.68 -16.80
CA MET A 39 -0.84 1.43 -16.03
C MET A 39 -0.48 0.21 -16.91
N LYS A 40 0.15 -0.82 -16.30
CA LYS A 40 0.64 -2.04 -16.93
C LYS A 40 1.84 -1.86 -17.87
N ARG A 41 2.57 -0.78 -17.72
CA ARG A 41 3.83 -0.49 -18.43
C ARG A 41 4.99 -0.34 -17.44
N GLU A 42 4.99 -1.18 -16.39
CA GLU A 42 5.93 -1.08 -15.28
C GLU A 42 7.37 -1.32 -15.75
N THR A 43 7.60 -2.35 -16.58
CA THR A 43 8.94 -2.67 -17.13
C THR A 43 9.47 -1.54 -18.00
N GLU A 44 8.64 -1.03 -18.91
CA GLU A 44 8.99 0.11 -19.78
C GLU A 44 9.34 1.36 -18.95
N ARG A 45 8.61 1.60 -17.87
CA ARG A 45 8.89 2.70 -16.95
C ARG A 45 10.26 2.55 -16.27
N CYS A 46 10.63 1.33 -15.87
CA CYS A 46 11.95 1.04 -15.33
C CYS A 46 13.05 1.26 -16.38
N GLU A 47 12.87 0.73 -17.58
CA GLU A 47 13.82 0.89 -18.70
C GLU A 47 14.04 2.38 -19.02
N MET A 48 12.96 3.15 -19.14
CA MET A 48 13.03 4.60 -19.35
C MET A 48 13.86 5.30 -18.27
N ALA A 49 13.72 4.91 -17.00
CA ALA A 49 14.49 5.50 -15.90
C ALA A 49 15.99 5.21 -16.04
N PHE A 50 16.36 3.99 -16.38
CA PHE A 50 17.76 3.62 -16.60
C PHE A 50 18.35 4.30 -17.87
N GLU A 51 17.56 4.41 -18.94
CA GLU A 51 17.99 5.08 -20.17
C GLU A 51 18.27 6.58 -19.95
N GLU A 52 17.46 7.26 -19.16
CA GLU A 52 17.72 8.65 -18.77
C GLU A 52 18.96 8.77 -17.87
N ALA A 53 19.14 7.84 -16.92
CA ALA A 53 20.32 7.80 -16.07
C ALA A 53 21.62 7.56 -16.85
N LEU A 54 21.62 6.73 -17.89
CA LEU A 54 22.77 6.53 -18.79
C LEU A 54 23.18 7.80 -19.57
N LYS A 55 22.26 8.76 -19.69
CA LYS A 55 22.59 10.10 -20.26
C LYS A 55 23.27 11.02 -19.26
N GLY A 56 23.58 10.53 -18.05
CA GLY A 56 24.22 11.30 -16.98
C GLY A 56 23.25 12.11 -16.13
N LYS A 57 21.92 11.86 -16.24
CA LYS A 57 20.90 12.54 -15.45
C LYS A 57 20.69 11.83 -14.10
N THR A 58 20.39 12.62 -13.07
CA THR A 58 19.83 12.12 -11.80
C THR A 58 18.32 11.89 -11.98
N VAL A 59 17.88 10.65 -11.83
CA VAL A 59 16.50 10.24 -12.12
C VAL A 59 15.81 9.74 -10.86
N SER A 60 14.62 10.25 -10.56
CA SER A 60 13.76 9.69 -9.51
C SER A 60 12.56 8.98 -10.10
N MET A 61 12.31 7.73 -9.67
CA MET A 61 11.06 7.02 -9.94
C MET A 61 10.09 7.16 -8.76
N VAL A 62 8.92 7.75 -8.99
CA VAL A 62 7.90 7.94 -7.96
C VAL A 62 6.95 6.75 -7.87
N CYS A 63 6.72 6.29 -6.63
CA CYS A 63 5.73 5.31 -6.26
C CYS A 63 4.77 5.90 -5.23
N SER A 64 3.52 5.44 -5.20
CA SER A 64 2.62 5.80 -4.09
C SER A 64 2.99 5.01 -2.84
N GLY A 65 3.03 5.68 -1.69
CA GLY A 65 3.37 5.07 -0.41
C GLY A 65 4.85 4.82 -0.23
N ASP A 66 5.29 3.57 -0.28
CA ASP A 66 6.69 3.15 -0.13
C ASP A 66 7.11 2.30 -1.34
N ALA A 67 8.27 2.57 -1.89
CA ALA A 67 8.77 1.88 -3.09
C ALA A 67 9.02 0.38 -2.88
N GLY A 68 9.32 -0.05 -1.65
CA GLY A 68 9.57 -1.44 -1.26
C GLY A 68 8.31 -2.21 -0.84
N VAL A 69 7.17 -1.52 -0.62
CA VAL A 69 5.92 -2.17 -0.19
C VAL A 69 4.90 -2.16 -1.33
N TYR A 70 4.85 -3.25 -2.08
CA TYR A 70 4.05 -3.40 -3.32
C TYR A 70 4.31 -2.30 -4.36
N GLY A 71 5.47 -1.66 -4.28
CA GLY A 71 5.95 -0.64 -5.20
C GLY A 71 6.89 -1.18 -6.26
N MET A 72 7.67 -0.29 -6.86
CA MET A 72 8.50 -0.59 -8.02
C MET A 72 9.94 -1.02 -7.67
N ALA A 73 10.37 -0.95 -6.39
CA ALA A 73 11.76 -1.17 -6.01
C ALA A 73 12.31 -2.53 -6.46
N GLY A 74 11.54 -3.62 -6.26
CA GLY A 74 11.93 -4.96 -6.70
C GLY A 74 12.16 -5.03 -8.20
N LEU A 75 11.21 -4.51 -9.00
CA LEU A 75 11.31 -4.52 -10.45
C LEU A 75 12.47 -3.64 -10.95
N MET A 76 12.77 -2.52 -10.27
CA MET A 76 13.94 -1.70 -10.58
C MET A 76 15.24 -2.49 -10.46
N TYR A 77 15.40 -3.31 -9.41
CA TYR A 77 16.56 -4.19 -9.28
C TYR A 77 16.61 -5.27 -10.37
N GLU A 78 15.48 -5.91 -10.68
CA GLU A 78 15.39 -6.94 -11.72
C GLU A 78 15.77 -6.39 -13.12
N VAL A 79 15.25 -5.22 -13.47
CA VAL A 79 15.55 -4.54 -14.74
C VAL A 79 16.98 -3.99 -14.74
N GLY A 80 17.43 -3.45 -13.59
CA GLY A 80 18.74 -2.85 -13.41
C GLY A 80 19.94 -3.75 -13.75
N VAL A 81 19.76 -5.08 -13.66
CA VAL A 81 20.79 -6.06 -14.09
C VAL A 81 21.26 -5.81 -15.52
N ARG A 82 20.40 -5.27 -16.38
CA ARG A 82 20.71 -4.95 -17.80
C ARG A 82 21.44 -3.61 -17.99
N TYR A 83 21.57 -2.82 -16.93
CA TYR A 83 22.14 -1.47 -16.96
C TYR A 83 23.33 -1.34 -15.98
N PRO A 84 24.43 -2.09 -16.22
CA PRO A 84 25.60 -2.05 -15.34
C PRO A 84 26.19 -0.64 -15.32
N GLY A 85 26.57 -0.16 -14.13
CA GLY A 85 27.14 1.17 -13.94
C GLY A 85 26.13 2.27 -13.57
N VAL A 86 24.82 1.98 -13.57
CA VAL A 86 23.81 2.88 -12.98
C VAL A 86 23.57 2.48 -11.52
N GLU A 87 23.84 3.40 -10.61
CA GLU A 87 23.60 3.20 -9.19
C GLU A 87 22.11 3.38 -8.88
N LEU A 88 21.54 2.48 -8.07
CA LEU A 88 20.14 2.50 -7.65
C LEU A 88 20.05 2.67 -6.14
N GLU A 89 19.40 3.74 -5.69
CA GLU A 89 19.10 3.98 -4.29
C GLU A 89 17.59 3.88 -4.04
N ILE A 90 17.18 3.15 -2.99
CA ILE A 90 15.77 3.08 -2.58
C ILE A 90 15.53 4.08 -1.44
N ILE A 91 14.68 5.06 -1.71
CA ILE A 91 14.28 6.07 -0.74
C ILE A 91 12.98 5.61 -0.03
N PRO A 92 12.99 5.48 1.31
CA PRO A 92 11.82 5.02 2.04
C PRO A 92 10.68 6.03 2.00
N GLY A 93 9.46 5.52 1.90
CA GLY A 93 8.22 6.27 1.96
C GLY A 93 7.38 5.92 3.18
N VAL A 94 6.12 6.39 3.20
CA VAL A 94 5.13 6.00 4.20
C VAL A 94 4.07 5.17 3.50
N THR A 95 4.11 3.85 3.73
CA THR A 95 3.16 2.94 3.12
C THR A 95 1.73 3.17 3.60
N ALA A 96 0.75 2.89 2.76
CA ALA A 96 -0.68 3.07 3.06
C ALA A 96 -1.13 2.35 4.36
N ALA A 97 -0.49 1.23 4.72
CA ALA A 97 -0.78 0.56 6.00
C ALA A 97 -0.50 1.46 7.20
N LEU A 98 0.66 2.12 7.23
CA LEU A 98 1.02 2.99 8.36
C LEU A 98 0.26 4.31 8.34
N ALA A 99 0.11 4.92 7.17
CA ALA A 99 -0.63 6.17 7.02
C ALA A 99 -2.12 5.99 7.33
N GLY A 100 -2.76 4.94 6.79
CA GLY A 100 -4.16 4.63 7.05
C GLY A 100 -4.43 4.19 8.51
N ALA A 101 -3.48 3.46 9.13
CA ALA A 101 -3.58 3.13 10.54
C ALA A 101 -3.68 4.38 11.42
N ALA A 102 -2.91 5.43 11.11
CA ALA A 102 -2.96 6.70 11.84
C ALA A 102 -4.32 7.40 11.71
N VAL A 103 -4.99 7.29 10.56
CA VAL A 103 -6.34 7.83 10.35
C VAL A 103 -7.36 7.08 11.22
N LEU A 104 -7.26 5.75 11.28
CA LEU A 104 -8.16 4.90 12.07
C LEU A 104 -7.90 4.98 13.58
N GLY A 105 -6.68 5.27 14.00
CA GLY A 105 -6.27 5.32 15.41
C GLY A 105 -4.95 4.58 15.65
N ALA A 106 -4.98 3.43 16.30
CA ALA A 106 -3.80 2.64 16.62
C ALA A 106 -4.02 1.12 16.44
N PRO A 107 -4.41 0.66 15.24
CA PRO A 107 -4.70 -0.76 15.02
C PRO A 107 -3.45 -1.65 14.98
N LEU A 108 -2.26 -1.10 14.69
CA LEU A 108 -1.02 -1.84 14.41
C LEU A 108 -0.03 -1.89 15.60
N ILE A 109 -0.54 -1.87 16.82
CA ILE A 109 0.33 -1.91 18.03
C ILE A 109 0.87 -3.32 18.33
N HIS A 110 0.18 -4.35 17.87
CA HIS A 110 0.63 -5.74 17.89
C HIS A 110 1.16 -6.20 16.53
N ASP A 111 1.52 -7.47 16.43
CA ASP A 111 1.99 -8.06 15.17
C ASP A 111 0.94 -7.93 14.07
N PHE A 112 1.38 -7.51 12.92
CA PHE A 112 0.53 -7.32 11.76
C PHE A 112 1.19 -7.83 10.48
N CYS A 113 0.38 -8.08 9.47
CA CYS A 113 0.86 -8.47 8.16
C CYS A 113 0.18 -7.66 7.05
N LEU A 114 0.88 -7.57 5.90
CA LEU A 114 0.38 -6.96 4.68
C LEU A 114 0.06 -8.05 3.66
N ILE A 115 -1.16 -8.06 3.13
CA ILE A 115 -1.58 -9.01 2.10
C ILE A 115 -2.23 -8.25 0.95
N SER A 116 -1.70 -8.42 -0.26
CA SER A 116 -2.34 -7.91 -1.46
C SER A 116 -3.35 -8.93 -1.99
N LEU A 117 -4.58 -8.49 -2.26
CA LEU A 117 -5.62 -9.29 -2.90
C LEU A 117 -5.48 -9.31 -4.43
N SER A 118 -4.42 -8.74 -4.99
CA SER A 118 -4.17 -8.77 -6.43
C SER A 118 -3.64 -10.14 -6.87
N ASP A 119 -4.39 -10.81 -7.73
CA ASP A 119 -4.04 -12.10 -8.34
C ASP A 119 -3.32 -11.96 -9.69
N LEU A 120 -2.87 -10.77 -10.05
CA LEU A 120 -2.18 -10.53 -11.33
C LEU A 120 -0.84 -11.28 -11.44
N LEU A 121 -0.09 -11.32 -10.33
CA LEU A 121 1.24 -11.94 -10.25
C LEU A 121 1.31 -13.04 -9.19
N THR A 122 0.27 -13.23 -8.40
CA THR A 122 0.21 -14.21 -7.32
C THR A 122 -1.08 -15.02 -7.44
N PRO A 123 -1.04 -16.35 -7.61
CA PRO A 123 -2.24 -17.17 -7.69
C PRO A 123 -3.14 -17.01 -6.46
N TRP A 124 -4.46 -17.04 -6.67
CA TRP A 124 -5.46 -16.84 -5.61
C TRP A 124 -5.29 -17.83 -4.45
N GLU A 125 -4.98 -19.09 -4.73
CA GLU A 125 -4.74 -20.12 -3.72
C GLU A 125 -3.63 -19.75 -2.75
N LYS A 126 -2.61 -19.03 -3.23
CA LYS A 126 -1.53 -18.51 -2.39
C LYS A 126 -1.99 -17.35 -1.51
N ILE A 127 -2.85 -16.48 -2.04
CA ILE A 127 -3.47 -15.38 -1.27
C ILE A 127 -4.39 -15.96 -0.19
N GLU A 128 -5.22 -16.95 -0.53
CA GLU A 128 -6.08 -17.67 0.40
C GLU A 128 -5.27 -18.29 1.55
N ALA A 129 -4.21 -19.02 1.25
CA ALA A 129 -3.35 -19.63 2.27
C ALA A 129 -2.75 -18.60 3.23
N ARG A 130 -2.36 -17.42 2.72
CA ARG A 130 -1.85 -16.30 3.53
C ARG A 130 -2.94 -15.72 4.44
N LEU A 131 -4.15 -15.50 3.91
CA LEU A 131 -5.30 -15.01 4.67
C LEU A 131 -5.67 -15.97 5.82
N LEU A 132 -5.75 -17.26 5.52
CA LEU A 132 -6.06 -18.30 6.53
C LEU A 132 -4.97 -18.38 7.60
N GLY A 133 -3.70 -18.45 7.21
CA GLY A 133 -2.55 -18.50 8.14
C GLY A 133 -2.48 -17.27 9.06
N ALA A 134 -2.63 -16.07 8.50
CA ALA A 134 -2.62 -14.83 9.27
C ALA A 134 -3.82 -14.74 10.23
N SER A 135 -5.00 -15.20 9.79
CA SER A 135 -6.21 -15.22 10.64
C SER A 135 -6.10 -16.22 11.77
N GLN A 136 -5.58 -17.41 11.50
CA GLN A 136 -5.35 -18.46 12.51
C GLN A 136 -4.31 -18.04 13.55
N ALA A 137 -3.27 -17.32 13.13
CA ALA A 137 -2.23 -16.80 14.02
C ALA A 137 -2.61 -15.47 14.72
N ASP A 138 -3.85 -15.04 14.53
CA ASP A 138 -4.43 -13.82 15.14
C ASP A 138 -3.66 -12.52 14.84
N PHE A 139 -3.05 -12.40 13.66
CA PHE A 139 -2.47 -11.14 13.19
C PHE A 139 -3.53 -10.05 12.96
N VAL A 140 -3.14 -8.79 13.15
CA VAL A 140 -3.82 -7.69 12.47
C VAL A 140 -3.45 -7.74 10.99
N ILE A 141 -4.43 -7.66 10.09
CA ILE A 141 -4.21 -7.85 8.66
C ILE A 141 -4.54 -6.56 7.90
N CYS A 142 -3.55 -6.04 7.15
CA CYS A 142 -3.77 -4.93 6.22
C CYS A 142 -3.91 -5.48 4.80
N LEU A 143 -5.06 -5.23 4.15
CA LEU A 143 -5.32 -5.68 2.80
C LEU A 143 -5.10 -4.55 1.80
N TYR A 144 -4.25 -4.83 0.81
CA TYR A 144 -3.98 -3.98 -0.34
C TYR A 144 -4.72 -4.49 -1.58
N ASN A 145 -5.04 -3.59 -2.49
CA ASN A 145 -5.78 -3.93 -3.71
C ASN A 145 -7.08 -4.69 -3.45
N PRO A 146 -7.94 -4.23 -2.52
CA PRO A 146 -9.09 -4.99 -2.05
C PRO A 146 -10.16 -5.16 -3.13
N SER A 147 -10.14 -4.32 -4.17
CA SER A 147 -11.10 -4.37 -5.27
C SER A 147 -10.51 -3.82 -6.56
N SER A 148 -11.07 -4.25 -7.68
CA SER A 148 -10.88 -3.67 -9.01
C SER A 148 -12.07 -4.02 -9.90
N ARG A 149 -12.13 -3.45 -11.12
CA ARG A 149 -13.23 -3.76 -12.07
C ARG A 149 -13.45 -5.25 -12.32
N LYS A 150 -12.41 -6.08 -12.26
CA LYS A 150 -12.47 -7.54 -12.47
C LYS A 150 -12.50 -8.35 -11.17
N ARG A 151 -12.26 -7.71 -10.00
CA ARG A 151 -12.11 -8.33 -8.69
C ARG A 151 -12.98 -7.62 -7.66
N HIS A 152 -14.25 -7.39 -8.01
CA HIS A 152 -15.21 -6.70 -7.16
C HIS A 152 -15.65 -7.51 -5.94
N ASP A 153 -15.51 -8.84 -5.99
CA ASP A 153 -15.92 -9.80 -4.95
C ASP A 153 -14.73 -10.31 -4.08
N TYR A 154 -13.49 -9.85 -4.33
CA TYR A 154 -12.31 -10.37 -3.63
C TYR A 154 -12.27 -9.99 -2.16
N LEU A 155 -12.73 -8.79 -1.79
CA LEU A 155 -12.86 -8.42 -0.37
C LEU A 155 -13.86 -9.32 0.34
N GLN A 156 -15.02 -9.58 -0.27
CA GLN A 156 -16.03 -10.49 0.27
C GLN A 156 -15.45 -11.89 0.49
N LYS A 157 -14.80 -12.46 -0.52
CA LYS A 157 -14.12 -13.77 -0.42
C LYS A 157 -13.06 -13.78 0.69
N ALA A 158 -12.26 -12.73 0.79
CA ALA A 158 -11.25 -12.61 1.84
C ALA A 158 -11.88 -12.57 3.23
N CYS A 159 -12.98 -11.83 3.43
CA CYS A 159 -13.72 -11.80 4.69
C CYS A 159 -14.31 -13.17 5.03
N ASP A 160 -14.90 -13.88 4.07
CA ASP A 160 -15.44 -15.24 4.28
C ASP A 160 -14.34 -16.23 4.71
N LEU A 161 -13.14 -16.13 4.14
CA LEU A 161 -11.99 -16.93 4.55
C LEU A 161 -11.51 -16.57 5.97
N MET A 162 -11.39 -15.28 6.28
CA MET A 162 -10.93 -14.82 7.59
C MET A 162 -11.92 -15.16 8.70
N MET A 163 -13.22 -15.14 8.45
CA MET A 163 -14.26 -15.53 9.40
C MET A 163 -14.24 -17.02 9.79
N ARG A 164 -13.41 -17.86 9.17
CA ARG A 164 -13.18 -19.24 9.65
C ARG A 164 -12.40 -19.25 10.98
N TYR A 165 -11.67 -18.18 11.31
CA TYR A 165 -10.83 -18.06 12.51
C TYR A 165 -11.09 -16.79 13.33
N LYS A 166 -11.61 -15.73 12.70
CA LYS A 166 -11.94 -14.46 13.35
C LYS A 166 -13.45 -14.33 13.56
N SER A 167 -13.85 -13.68 14.65
CA SER A 167 -15.27 -13.39 14.92
C SER A 167 -15.85 -12.47 13.84
N PRO A 168 -17.12 -12.66 13.43
CA PRO A 168 -17.85 -11.70 12.62
C PRO A 168 -17.88 -10.27 13.22
N ASP A 169 -17.77 -10.16 14.55
CA ASP A 169 -17.73 -8.89 15.29
C ASP A 169 -16.31 -8.32 15.44
N THR A 170 -15.28 -8.97 14.86
CA THR A 170 -13.92 -8.42 14.86
C THR A 170 -13.92 -6.99 14.31
N VAL A 171 -13.33 -6.05 15.06
CA VAL A 171 -13.24 -4.65 14.65
C VAL A 171 -12.33 -4.52 13.43
N CYS A 172 -12.82 -3.89 12.41
CA CYS A 172 -12.17 -3.64 11.14
C CYS A 172 -12.23 -2.14 10.80
N GLY A 173 -11.46 -1.73 9.81
CA GLY A 173 -11.53 -0.38 9.28
C GLY A 173 -11.17 -0.31 7.81
N THR A 174 -11.64 0.73 7.15
CA THR A 174 -11.23 1.09 5.79
C THR A 174 -10.75 2.52 5.76
N VAL A 175 -9.72 2.80 4.97
CA VAL A 175 -9.30 4.17 4.69
C VAL A 175 -9.13 4.33 3.19
N SER A 176 -9.86 5.27 2.62
CA SER A 176 -9.77 5.65 1.21
C SER A 176 -9.04 6.96 1.04
N MET A 177 -8.43 7.17 -0.13
CA MET A 177 -7.77 8.42 -0.53
C MET A 177 -6.71 8.92 0.47
N ILE A 178 -5.97 7.98 1.11
CA ILE A 178 -4.98 8.27 2.15
C ILE A 178 -3.99 9.35 1.70
N GLY A 179 -3.87 10.42 2.50
CA GLY A 179 -2.99 11.56 2.23
C GLY A 179 -3.41 12.43 1.04
N ARG A 180 -4.66 12.35 0.60
CA ARG A 180 -5.22 13.10 -0.53
C ARG A 180 -6.50 13.82 -0.12
N GLU A 181 -6.95 14.74 -0.97
CA GLU A 181 -8.27 15.35 -0.82
C GLU A 181 -9.34 14.25 -0.84
N GLY A 182 -10.29 14.30 0.11
CA GLY A 182 -11.33 13.29 0.29
C GLY A 182 -10.88 12.07 1.12
N GLU A 183 -9.77 12.16 1.88
CA GLU A 183 -9.37 11.11 2.83
C GLU A 183 -10.52 10.79 3.78
N GLN A 184 -10.89 9.51 3.85
CA GLN A 184 -12.00 9.05 4.68
C GLN A 184 -11.66 7.73 5.36
N GLY A 185 -11.73 7.73 6.70
CA GLY A 185 -11.63 6.53 7.55
C GLY A 185 -12.99 6.10 8.06
N ARG A 186 -13.22 4.79 8.12
CA ARG A 186 -14.45 4.19 8.68
C ARG A 186 -14.10 2.96 9.50
N VAL A 187 -14.67 2.86 10.72
CA VAL A 187 -14.58 1.68 11.59
C VAL A 187 -15.88 0.88 11.47
N MET A 188 -15.79 -0.45 11.46
CA MET A 188 -16.91 -1.36 11.28
C MET A 188 -16.54 -2.77 11.77
N THR A 189 -17.48 -3.68 11.80
CA THR A 189 -17.23 -5.11 12.07
C THR A 189 -16.76 -5.86 10.81
N LEU A 190 -16.15 -7.05 10.98
CA LEU A 190 -15.75 -7.92 9.85
C LEU A 190 -16.97 -8.35 9.01
N LYS A 191 -18.12 -8.56 9.65
CA LYS A 191 -19.37 -8.87 8.96
C LYS A 191 -19.84 -7.72 8.08
N GLU A 192 -19.78 -6.48 8.56
CA GLU A 192 -20.13 -5.28 7.78
C GLU A 192 -19.11 -5.03 6.67
N LEU A 193 -17.82 -5.24 6.95
CA LEU A 193 -16.74 -5.10 5.97
C LEU A 193 -16.96 -6.03 4.77
N ARG A 194 -17.41 -7.26 5.01
CA ARG A 194 -17.72 -8.27 3.98
C ARG A 194 -18.65 -7.73 2.89
N ASP A 195 -19.64 -6.96 3.29
CA ASP A 195 -20.68 -6.43 2.40
C ASP A 195 -20.40 -4.95 1.97
N THR A 196 -19.24 -4.41 2.39
CA THR A 196 -18.84 -3.04 2.04
C THR A 196 -18.22 -2.97 0.65
N GLN A 197 -18.66 -2.01 -0.14
CA GLN A 197 -18.04 -1.69 -1.44
C GLN A 197 -16.79 -0.82 -1.22
N VAL A 198 -15.69 -1.23 -1.82
CA VAL A 198 -14.42 -0.51 -1.79
C VAL A 198 -13.82 -0.42 -3.20
N ASP A 199 -12.89 0.49 -3.38
CA ASP A 199 -12.15 0.69 -4.62
C ASP A 199 -10.66 0.36 -4.48
N MET A 200 -9.89 0.58 -5.54
CA MET A 200 -8.45 0.35 -5.55
C MET A 200 -7.64 1.37 -4.74
N PHE A 201 -8.25 2.48 -4.32
CA PHE A 201 -7.63 3.52 -3.50
C PHE A 201 -7.91 3.32 -2.00
N THR A 202 -8.54 2.22 -1.65
CA THR A 202 -8.89 1.86 -0.29
C THR A 202 -7.87 0.86 0.28
N THR A 203 -7.42 1.10 1.50
CA THR A 203 -6.68 0.14 2.32
C THR A 203 -7.61 -0.37 3.42
N VAL A 204 -7.63 -1.69 3.62
CA VAL A 204 -8.51 -2.36 4.59
C VAL A 204 -7.69 -2.86 5.77
N PHE A 205 -8.22 -2.73 6.96
CA PHE A 205 -7.62 -3.18 8.21
C PHE A 205 -8.57 -4.14 8.91
N VAL A 206 -8.09 -5.34 9.20
CA VAL A 206 -8.83 -6.35 9.95
C VAL A 206 -8.11 -6.58 11.28
N GLY A 207 -8.78 -6.31 12.39
CA GLY A 207 -8.23 -6.43 13.72
C GLY A 207 -7.91 -7.88 14.12
N ASN A 208 -7.27 -8.01 15.28
CA ASN A 208 -7.12 -9.30 15.97
C ASN A 208 -8.16 -9.46 17.08
N SER A 209 -8.08 -10.54 17.85
CA SER A 209 -9.02 -10.85 18.95
C SER A 209 -9.07 -9.78 20.04
N GLN A 210 -8.04 -8.92 20.14
CA GLN A 210 -7.93 -7.87 21.16
C GLN A 210 -8.30 -6.48 20.64
N THR A 211 -8.46 -6.32 19.32
CA THR A 211 -8.79 -5.02 18.72
C THR A 211 -10.17 -4.55 19.15
N LYS A 212 -10.26 -3.29 19.55
CA LYS A 212 -11.49 -2.65 20.06
C LYS A 212 -11.75 -1.34 19.34
N GLU A 213 -13.00 -0.94 19.33
CA GLU A 213 -13.37 0.44 19.03
C GLU A 213 -13.36 1.24 20.34
N ILE A 214 -12.55 2.30 20.36
CA ILE A 214 -12.41 3.19 21.52
C ILE A 214 -12.58 4.64 21.02
N GLY A 215 -13.65 5.28 21.42
CA GLY A 215 -13.94 6.67 21.01
C GLY A 215 -14.05 6.84 19.50
N GLY A 216 -14.65 5.88 18.81
CA GLY A 216 -14.79 5.87 17.35
C GLY A 216 -13.50 5.55 16.58
N LYS A 217 -12.46 5.07 17.27
CA LYS A 217 -11.17 4.69 16.71
C LYS A 217 -10.90 3.19 16.84
N MET A 218 -10.23 2.63 15.84
CA MET A 218 -9.75 1.25 15.84
C MET A 218 -8.43 1.16 16.63
N VAL A 219 -8.42 0.44 17.74
CA VAL A 219 -7.26 0.32 18.63
C VAL A 219 -6.99 -1.14 18.97
N THR A 220 -5.76 -1.58 18.82
CA THR A 220 -5.30 -2.88 19.31
C THR A 220 -4.47 -2.63 20.58
N PRO A 221 -4.99 -2.93 21.79
CA PRO A 221 -4.28 -2.68 23.03
C PRO A 221 -3.00 -3.48 23.12
N ARG A 222 -1.93 -2.89 23.68
CA ARG A 222 -0.66 -3.60 23.92
C ARG A 222 -0.73 -4.60 25.08
N GLY A 223 -1.77 -4.54 25.90
CA GLY A 223 -1.95 -5.41 27.05
C GLY A 223 -1.30 -4.90 28.34
N TYR A 224 -1.09 -3.59 28.46
CA TYR A 224 -0.66 -3.00 29.73
C TYR A 224 -1.69 -3.29 30.84
N ARG A 225 -1.20 -3.65 32.03
CA ARG A 225 -2.04 -3.83 33.23
C ARG A 225 -2.31 -2.45 33.85
N ASN A 226 -3.54 -2.24 34.33
CA ASN A 226 -3.96 -1.00 35.01
C ASN A 226 -4.15 0.24 34.09
N VAL A 227 -4.67 0.05 32.90
CA VAL A 227 -5.13 1.14 32.03
C VAL A 227 -6.65 1.11 31.94
#